data_683b2a008b94bbb5c5a7a7a8d7a44dd2
#
_entry.id   683b2a008b94bbb5c5a7a7a8d7a44dd2
#
_cell.length_a   1.000
_cell.length_b   1.000
_cell.length_c   1.000
_cell.angle_alpha   90.00
_cell.angle_beta   90.00
_cell.angle_gamma   90.00
#
_symmetry.space_group_name_H-M   'P 1'
#
loop_
_entity.id
_entity.type
_entity.pdbx_description
1 polymer ?
#
loop_
_entity_poly.entity_id
_entity_poly.type
_entity_poly.pdbx_seq_one_letter_code
_entity_poly.pdbx_strand_id
1 'polypeptide(L)'
;SEDIMNSMTRSILTLASYDKNAKDISTANSLRQCIQLISEFPLLAAYAYHAYNYYEKGDSMYIHNPDPKPSTAENLLMMLRPDQKYTPVEAKVLDTALILHMEHGGGNNSTFTTRVVTSSGSDTYSTIAAAMSSLKGPKHGGANIKVMDMMDDIRNHVKDFSDQEEISAYLSKIIHKEAFDKKGLIYGMGHAVYTISDPRERVYKK
;
A
#
# COMPACT_ATOMS: atom_id res chain seq x y z
N SER A 1 -7.75 13.10 -8.34
CA SER A 1 -6.92 13.55 -7.18
C SER A 1 -5.53 12.98 -7.32
N GLU A 2 -4.52 13.80 -7.20
CA GLU A 2 -3.10 13.38 -7.17
C GLU A 2 -2.78 12.38 -6.05
N ASP A 3 -3.63 12.33 -5.03
CA ASP A 3 -3.49 11.46 -3.86
C ASP A 3 -4.45 10.26 -3.96
N ILE A 4 -3.92 9.10 -4.35
CA ILE A 4 -4.67 7.84 -4.47
C ILE A 4 -5.25 7.41 -3.11
N MET A 5 -4.51 7.56 -2.01
CA MET A 5 -4.99 7.23 -0.66
C MET A 5 -6.20 8.10 -0.26
N ASN A 6 -6.20 9.37 -0.65
CA ASN A 6 -7.34 10.26 -0.44
C ASN A 6 -8.56 9.81 -1.26
N SER A 7 -8.36 9.40 -2.51
CA SER A 7 -9.43 8.86 -3.35
C SER A 7 -10.02 7.60 -2.74
N MET A 8 -9.21 6.67 -2.28
CA MET A 8 -9.66 5.45 -1.59
C MET A 8 -10.43 5.77 -0.30
N THR A 9 -9.91 6.67 0.54
CA THR A 9 -10.56 7.06 1.80
C THR A 9 -11.97 7.62 1.56
N ARG A 10 -12.11 8.49 0.56
CA ARG A 10 -13.44 9.04 0.17
C ARG A 10 -14.37 7.95 -0.38
N SER A 11 -13.83 7.01 -1.15
CA SER A 11 -14.61 5.89 -1.68
C SER A 11 -15.17 5.02 -0.55
N ILE A 12 -14.38 4.71 0.48
CA ILE A 12 -14.84 3.96 1.65
C ILE A 12 -15.99 4.67 2.36
N LEU A 13 -15.87 5.99 2.60
CA LEU A 13 -16.95 6.76 3.20
C LEU A 13 -18.20 6.77 2.31
N THR A 14 -18.02 6.78 0.99
CA THR A 14 -19.15 6.73 0.04
C THR A 14 -19.86 5.37 0.10
N LEU A 15 -19.14 4.26 0.27
CA LEU A 15 -19.70 2.91 0.42
C LEU A 15 -20.71 2.82 1.57
N ALA A 16 -20.49 3.55 2.65
CA ALA A 16 -21.43 3.63 3.77
C ALA A 16 -22.84 4.04 3.34
N SER A 17 -22.97 4.87 2.31
CA SER A 17 -24.25 5.34 1.79
C SER A 17 -25.05 4.25 1.05
N TYR A 18 -24.38 3.17 0.65
CA TYR A 18 -24.98 2.04 -0.04
C TYR A 18 -25.26 0.84 0.87
N ASP A 19 -24.74 0.85 2.11
CA ASP A 19 -25.02 -0.19 3.10
C ASP A 19 -26.18 0.23 4.00
N LYS A 20 -27.32 -0.45 3.87
CA LYS A 20 -28.50 -0.19 4.70
C LYS A 20 -28.26 -0.38 6.19
N ASN A 21 -27.26 -1.20 6.54
CA ASN A 21 -26.87 -1.51 7.91
C ASN A 21 -25.57 -0.81 8.33
N ALA A 22 -25.19 0.29 7.64
CA ALA A 22 -23.93 0.99 7.91
C ALA A 22 -23.75 1.37 9.39
N LYS A 23 -24.82 1.73 10.07
CA LYS A 23 -24.82 2.18 11.47
C LYS A 23 -24.96 1.05 12.50
N ASP A 24 -25.16 -0.19 12.06
CA ASP A 24 -25.23 -1.34 12.97
C ASP A 24 -23.81 -1.79 13.37
N ILE A 25 -23.42 -1.50 14.60
CA ILE A 25 -22.10 -1.80 15.18
C ILE A 25 -22.07 -3.16 15.89
N SER A 26 -23.06 -4.02 15.69
CA SER A 26 -23.02 -5.39 16.22
C SER A 26 -21.80 -6.12 15.65
N THR A 27 -21.24 -7.05 16.43
CA THR A 27 -20.05 -7.83 16.04
C THR A 27 -20.27 -8.57 14.71
N ALA A 28 -21.46 -9.15 14.53
CA ALA A 28 -21.79 -9.88 13.31
C ALA A 28 -21.82 -8.96 12.08
N ASN A 29 -22.45 -7.78 12.19
CA ASN A 29 -22.49 -6.84 11.07
C ASN A 29 -21.12 -6.18 10.82
N SER A 30 -20.38 -5.83 11.87
CA SER A 30 -19.01 -5.30 11.72
C SER A 30 -18.09 -6.30 11.00
N LEU A 31 -18.19 -7.60 11.33
CA LEU A 31 -17.45 -8.65 10.61
C LEU A 31 -17.86 -8.73 9.14
N ARG A 32 -19.16 -8.70 8.83
CA ARG A 32 -19.67 -8.66 7.46
C ARG A 32 -19.08 -7.47 6.70
N GLN A 33 -19.11 -6.28 7.28
CA GLN A 33 -18.58 -5.05 6.68
C GLN A 33 -17.06 -5.13 6.47
N CYS A 34 -16.31 -5.71 7.41
CA CYS A 34 -14.87 -5.93 7.26
C CYS A 34 -14.56 -6.87 6.09
N ILE A 35 -15.27 -8.00 5.95
CA ILE A 35 -15.09 -8.94 4.84
C ILE A 35 -15.45 -8.26 3.51
N GLN A 36 -16.53 -7.49 3.47
CA GLN A 36 -16.91 -6.70 2.30
C GLN A 36 -15.81 -5.71 1.90
N LEU A 37 -15.30 -4.92 2.84
CA LEU A 37 -14.21 -3.98 2.56
C LEU A 37 -12.94 -4.70 2.08
N ILE A 38 -12.55 -5.83 2.67
CA ILE A 38 -11.40 -6.63 2.20
C ILE A 38 -11.57 -7.01 0.73
N SER A 39 -12.78 -7.42 0.32
CA SER A 39 -13.05 -7.80 -1.08
C SER A 39 -13.12 -6.61 -2.05
N GLU A 40 -13.53 -5.44 -1.57
CA GLU A 40 -13.68 -4.22 -2.39
C GLU A 40 -12.38 -3.41 -2.51
N PHE A 41 -11.46 -3.51 -1.55
CA PHE A 41 -10.21 -2.74 -1.55
C PHE A 41 -9.38 -2.87 -2.83
N PRO A 42 -9.16 -4.07 -3.40
CA PRO A 42 -8.44 -4.20 -4.67
C PRO A 42 -9.10 -3.44 -5.82
N LEU A 43 -10.43 -3.47 -5.87
CA LEU A 43 -11.22 -2.76 -6.88
C LEU A 43 -11.08 -1.24 -6.71
N LEU A 44 -11.23 -0.74 -5.47
CA LEU A 44 -11.09 0.67 -5.15
C LEU A 44 -9.68 1.18 -5.46
N ALA A 45 -8.65 0.38 -5.15
CA ALA A 45 -7.26 0.71 -5.44
C ALA A 45 -6.99 0.79 -6.94
N ALA A 46 -7.45 -0.19 -7.72
CA ALA A 46 -7.29 -0.22 -9.17
C ALA A 46 -8.01 0.98 -9.83
N TYR A 47 -9.24 1.27 -9.42
CA TYR A 47 -9.98 2.40 -9.99
C TYR A 47 -9.40 3.76 -9.58
N ALA A 48 -8.93 3.90 -8.35
CA ALA A 48 -8.25 5.12 -7.92
C ALA A 48 -6.95 5.34 -8.71
N TYR A 49 -6.19 4.28 -9.00
CA TYR A 49 -4.99 4.32 -9.82
C TYR A 49 -5.29 4.70 -11.28
N HIS A 50 -6.29 4.08 -11.91
CA HIS A 50 -6.67 4.42 -13.28
C HIS A 50 -7.25 5.84 -13.39
N ALA A 51 -8.03 6.27 -12.41
CA ALA A 51 -8.51 7.65 -12.36
C ALA A 51 -7.35 8.65 -12.21
N TYR A 52 -6.36 8.34 -11.38
CA TYR A 52 -5.15 9.15 -11.26
C TYR A 52 -4.40 9.25 -12.61
N ASN A 53 -4.14 8.12 -13.26
CA ASN A 53 -3.43 8.11 -14.54
C ASN A 53 -4.21 8.86 -15.63
N TYR A 54 -5.54 8.71 -15.67
CA TYR A 54 -6.38 9.40 -16.64
C TYR A 54 -6.38 10.92 -16.42
N TYR A 55 -6.67 11.39 -15.20
CA TYR A 55 -6.85 12.82 -14.94
C TYR A 55 -5.54 13.59 -14.78
N GLU A 56 -4.49 12.97 -14.26
CA GLU A 56 -3.23 13.66 -13.94
C GLU A 56 -2.13 13.40 -14.99
N LYS A 57 -2.16 12.23 -15.65
CA LYS A 57 -1.13 11.87 -16.66
C LYS A 57 -1.65 11.88 -18.10
N GLY A 58 -2.97 11.96 -18.31
CA GLY A 58 -3.56 11.92 -19.64
C GLY A 58 -3.60 10.52 -20.27
N ASP A 59 -3.43 9.47 -19.49
CA ASP A 59 -3.51 8.08 -19.94
C ASP A 59 -4.97 7.67 -20.21
N SER A 60 -5.16 6.52 -20.86
CA SER A 60 -6.49 5.95 -21.08
C SER A 60 -7.11 5.47 -19.76
N MET A 61 -8.43 5.64 -19.62
CA MET A 61 -9.17 5.08 -18.49
C MET A 61 -9.48 3.60 -18.77
N TYR A 62 -8.94 2.72 -17.93
CA TYR A 62 -9.25 1.30 -17.97
C TYR A 62 -10.22 0.94 -16.83
N ILE A 63 -11.30 0.23 -17.17
CA ILE A 63 -12.30 -0.25 -16.20
C ILE A 63 -12.42 -1.75 -16.41
N HIS A 64 -11.74 -2.51 -15.57
CA HIS A 64 -11.78 -3.96 -15.56
C HIS A 64 -12.59 -4.46 -14.37
N ASN A 65 -13.53 -5.36 -14.63
CA ASN A 65 -14.30 -5.99 -13.57
C ASN A 65 -13.51 -7.16 -12.95
N PRO A 66 -13.60 -7.38 -11.64
CA PRO A 66 -13.00 -8.55 -11.01
C PRO A 66 -13.71 -9.83 -11.49
N ASP A 67 -12.96 -10.93 -11.58
CA ASP A 67 -13.45 -12.28 -11.84
C ASP A 67 -13.49 -13.03 -10.49
N PRO A 68 -14.57 -13.79 -10.18
CA PRO A 68 -14.66 -14.56 -8.93
C PRO A 68 -13.73 -15.77 -8.87
N LYS A 69 -13.11 -16.19 -9.97
CA LYS A 69 -12.26 -17.40 -10.05
C LYS A 69 -10.82 -17.17 -9.59
N PRO A 70 -10.11 -16.11 -10.06
CA PRO A 70 -8.75 -15.84 -9.65
C PRO A 70 -8.65 -15.38 -8.18
N SER A 71 -7.46 -15.48 -7.60
CA SER A 71 -7.17 -14.95 -6.27
C SER A 71 -7.27 -13.41 -6.21
N THR A 72 -7.24 -12.84 -5.01
CA THR A 72 -7.19 -11.39 -4.80
C THR A 72 -5.99 -10.75 -5.50
N ALA A 73 -4.82 -11.38 -5.41
CA ALA A 73 -3.60 -10.89 -6.06
C ALA A 73 -3.71 -10.90 -7.59
N GLU A 74 -4.21 -11.98 -8.15
CA GLU A 74 -4.44 -12.12 -9.59
C GLU A 74 -5.46 -11.10 -10.10
N ASN A 75 -6.58 -10.94 -9.39
CA ASN A 75 -7.57 -9.90 -9.71
C ASN A 75 -6.98 -8.50 -9.69
N LEU A 76 -6.18 -8.17 -8.68
CA LEU A 76 -5.54 -6.86 -8.58
C LEU A 76 -4.60 -6.61 -9.77
N LEU A 77 -3.75 -7.59 -10.12
CA LEU A 77 -2.86 -7.48 -11.28
C LEU A 77 -3.65 -7.32 -12.59
N MET A 78 -4.70 -8.13 -12.77
CA MET A 78 -5.57 -8.06 -13.93
C MET A 78 -6.25 -6.69 -14.05
N MET A 79 -6.77 -6.17 -12.96
CA MET A 79 -7.46 -4.86 -12.97
C MET A 79 -6.50 -3.68 -13.16
N LEU A 80 -5.25 -3.77 -12.70
CA LEU A 80 -4.26 -2.70 -12.84
C LEU A 80 -3.65 -2.60 -14.25
N ARG A 81 -3.68 -3.68 -15.03
CA ARG A 81 -2.99 -3.74 -16.33
C ARG A 81 -3.95 -3.53 -17.48
N PRO A 82 -3.59 -2.70 -18.47
CA PRO A 82 -4.43 -2.46 -19.65
C PRO A 82 -4.79 -3.74 -20.41
N ASP A 83 -3.85 -4.69 -20.52
CA ASP A 83 -3.99 -5.95 -21.21
C ASP A 83 -4.48 -7.11 -20.33
N GLN A 84 -4.74 -6.86 -19.06
CA GLN A 84 -5.21 -7.83 -18.04
C GLN A 84 -4.28 -9.04 -17.82
N LYS A 85 -3.02 -8.97 -18.30
CA LYS A 85 -2.09 -10.09 -18.25
C LYS A 85 -1.19 -10.03 -17.03
N TYR A 86 -0.89 -11.18 -16.46
CA TYR A 86 0.10 -11.37 -15.41
C TYR A 86 0.74 -12.75 -15.53
N THR A 87 1.91 -12.91 -14.95
CA THR A 87 2.59 -14.19 -14.86
C THR A 87 2.29 -14.88 -13.52
N PRO A 88 2.40 -16.21 -13.43
CA PRO A 88 2.25 -16.91 -12.14
C PRO A 88 3.21 -16.43 -11.06
N VAL A 89 4.42 -16.03 -11.44
CA VAL A 89 5.42 -15.49 -10.50
C VAL A 89 4.96 -14.15 -9.92
N GLU A 90 4.49 -13.22 -10.76
CA GLU A 90 3.96 -11.94 -10.29
C GLU A 90 2.76 -12.11 -9.35
N ALA A 91 1.84 -13.00 -9.70
CA ALA A 91 0.71 -13.32 -8.83
C ALA A 91 1.18 -13.88 -7.48
N LYS A 92 2.15 -14.81 -7.48
CA LYS A 92 2.72 -15.39 -6.27
C LYS A 92 3.42 -14.36 -5.40
N VAL A 93 4.21 -13.47 -5.99
CA VAL A 93 4.91 -12.40 -5.26
C VAL A 93 3.90 -11.44 -4.62
N LEU A 94 2.90 -11.00 -5.37
CA LEU A 94 1.87 -10.10 -4.84
C LEU A 94 1.02 -10.77 -3.75
N ASP A 95 0.63 -12.02 -3.94
CA ASP A 95 -0.13 -12.79 -2.94
C ASP A 95 0.66 -12.92 -1.63
N THR A 96 1.94 -13.26 -1.73
CA THR A 96 2.85 -13.31 -0.58
C THR A 96 2.96 -11.95 0.10
N ALA A 97 3.06 -10.87 -0.68
CA ALA A 97 3.08 -9.50 -0.15
C ALA A 97 1.81 -9.16 0.63
N LEU A 98 0.64 -9.45 0.07
CA LEU A 98 -0.64 -9.21 0.72
C LEU A 98 -0.76 -10.00 2.03
N ILE A 99 -0.39 -11.28 2.03
CA ILE A 99 -0.39 -12.12 3.25
C ILE A 99 0.52 -11.52 4.33
N LEU A 100 1.74 -11.10 3.99
CA LEU A 100 2.70 -10.54 4.93
C LEU A 100 2.29 -9.17 5.49
N HIS A 101 1.36 -8.48 4.83
CA HIS A 101 0.81 -7.20 5.26
C HIS A 101 -0.54 -7.30 5.98
N MET A 102 -1.13 -8.49 6.09
CA MET A 102 -2.42 -8.68 6.76
C MET A 102 -2.37 -8.42 8.27
N GLU A 103 -1.20 -8.57 8.89
CA GLU A 103 -1.01 -8.38 10.32
C GLU A 103 0.30 -7.65 10.57
N HIS A 104 0.27 -6.60 11.38
CA HIS A 104 1.43 -5.78 11.73
C HIS A 104 1.54 -5.55 13.25
N GLY A 105 0.81 -6.29 14.05
CA GLY A 105 0.71 -6.08 15.50
C GLY A 105 -0.12 -4.85 15.89
N GLY A 106 -0.41 -4.74 17.16
CA GLY A 106 -1.30 -3.71 17.72
C GLY A 106 -0.66 -2.32 17.89
N GLY A 107 0.62 -2.14 17.60
CA GLY A 107 1.40 -0.97 17.98
C GLY A 107 1.54 0.12 16.91
N ASN A 108 1.00 -0.08 15.72
CA ASN A 108 1.08 0.95 14.67
C ASN A 108 -0.02 2.01 14.80
N ASN A 109 0.21 3.16 14.19
CA ASN A 109 -0.64 4.35 14.34
C ASN A 109 -2.05 4.16 13.78
N SER A 110 -2.20 3.45 12.66
CA SER A 110 -3.51 3.19 12.05
C SER A 110 -4.33 2.18 12.88
N THR A 111 -3.70 1.16 13.45
CA THR A 111 -4.36 0.24 14.40
C THR A 111 -4.80 0.97 15.67
N PHE A 112 -3.97 1.86 16.20
CA PHE A 112 -4.34 2.71 17.34
C PHE A 112 -5.53 3.61 16.99
N THR A 113 -5.50 4.26 15.84
CA THR A 113 -6.61 5.08 15.33
C THR A 113 -7.90 4.27 15.20
N THR A 114 -7.81 3.06 14.64
CA THR A 114 -8.94 2.14 14.52
C THR A 114 -9.57 1.87 15.90
N ARG A 115 -8.75 1.53 16.89
CA ARG A 115 -9.24 1.26 18.26
C ARG A 115 -9.89 2.48 18.90
N VAL A 116 -9.28 3.67 18.75
CA VAL A 116 -9.81 4.92 19.31
C VAL A 116 -11.17 5.25 18.69
N VAL A 117 -11.29 5.21 17.36
CA VAL A 117 -12.53 5.55 16.68
C VAL A 117 -13.61 4.50 16.95
N THR A 118 -13.26 3.21 16.95
CA THR A 118 -14.20 2.14 17.30
C THR A 118 -14.73 2.29 18.74
N SER A 119 -13.90 2.71 19.70
CA SER A 119 -14.30 2.88 21.09
C SER A 119 -15.37 3.96 21.31
N SER A 120 -15.51 4.88 20.36
CA SER A 120 -16.57 5.89 20.38
C SER A 120 -17.92 5.40 19.84
N GLY A 121 -18.01 4.15 19.37
CA GLY A 121 -19.19 3.59 18.74
C GLY A 121 -19.39 4.04 17.29
N SER A 122 -18.32 4.48 16.61
CA SER A 122 -18.38 4.85 15.20
C SER A 122 -18.55 3.61 14.31
N ASP A 123 -19.17 3.79 13.15
CA ASP A 123 -19.35 2.73 12.16
C ASP A 123 -18.03 2.24 11.53
N THR A 124 -18.05 1.06 10.93
CA THR A 124 -16.88 0.43 10.33
C THR A 124 -16.25 1.28 9.22
N TYR A 125 -17.06 1.89 8.36
CA TYR A 125 -16.55 2.67 7.22
C TYR A 125 -15.80 3.92 7.69
N SER A 126 -16.39 4.67 8.63
CA SER A 126 -15.75 5.84 9.25
C SER A 126 -14.47 5.46 9.99
N THR A 127 -14.48 4.33 10.70
CA THR A 127 -13.31 3.80 11.42
C THR A 127 -12.16 3.47 10.46
N ILE A 128 -12.42 2.74 9.38
CA ILE A 128 -11.40 2.37 8.39
C ILE A 128 -10.92 3.60 7.62
N ALA A 129 -11.80 4.53 7.26
CA ALA A 129 -11.41 5.79 6.63
C ALA A 129 -10.47 6.63 7.53
N ALA A 130 -10.73 6.69 8.83
CA ALA A 130 -9.84 7.33 9.79
C ALA A 130 -8.47 6.64 9.88
N ALA A 131 -8.45 5.30 9.91
CA ALA A 131 -7.22 4.50 9.91
C ALA A 131 -6.39 4.72 8.63
N MET A 132 -7.03 4.80 7.47
CA MET A 132 -6.37 5.13 6.20
C MET A 132 -5.82 6.55 6.18
N SER A 133 -6.54 7.50 6.77
CA SER A 133 -6.07 8.88 6.92
C SER A 133 -4.82 8.95 7.80
N SER A 134 -4.74 8.12 8.84
CA SER A 134 -3.53 7.94 9.65
C SER A 134 -2.40 7.29 8.84
N LEU A 135 -2.70 6.23 8.09
CA LEU A 135 -1.71 5.50 7.30
C LEU A 135 -1.06 6.37 6.22
N LYS A 136 -1.80 7.25 5.56
CA LYS A 136 -1.25 8.12 4.50
C LYS A 136 -0.23 9.16 5.01
N GLY A 137 -0.15 9.39 6.30
CA GLY A 137 0.79 10.34 6.88
C GLY A 137 2.25 9.95 6.61
N PRO A 138 3.13 10.91 6.24
CA PRO A 138 4.51 10.60 5.83
C PRO A 138 5.37 9.98 6.94
N LYS A 139 4.97 10.13 8.20
CA LYS A 139 5.65 9.51 9.34
C LYS A 139 5.19 8.08 9.63
N HIS A 140 4.13 7.59 8.96
CA HIS A 140 3.58 6.26 9.14
C HIS A 140 3.70 5.44 7.85
N GLY A 141 2.97 5.78 6.80
CA GLY A 141 2.97 5.04 5.53
C GLY A 141 3.92 5.58 4.45
N GLY A 142 4.77 6.56 4.77
CA GLY A 142 5.63 7.21 3.79
C GLY A 142 6.92 6.46 3.41
N ALA A 143 7.23 5.34 4.06
CA ALA A 143 8.48 4.62 3.86
C ALA A 143 8.62 4.09 2.41
N ASN A 144 7.57 3.50 1.85
CA ASN A 144 7.60 2.95 0.49
C ASN A 144 7.86 4.03 -0.57
N ILE A 145 7.25 5.20 -0.44
CA ILE A 145 7.50 6.34 -1.34
C ILE A 145 8.97 6.74 -1.26
N LYS A 146 9.53 6.84 -0.05
CA LYS A 146 10.95 7.19 0.13
C LYS A 146 11.90 6.15 -0.45
N VAL A 147 11.57 4.86 -0.36
CA VAL A 147 12.34 3.80 -1.03
C VAL A 147 12.31 3.99 -2.55
N MET A 148 11.14 4.23 -3.13
CA MET A 148 11.00 4.45 -4.57
C MET A 148 11.76 5.69 -5.04
N ASP A 149 11.60 6.84 -4.35
CA ASP A 149 12.33 8.07 -4.64
C ASP A 149 13.85 7.84 -4.61
N MET A 150 14.36 7.10 -3.60
CA MET A 150 15.77 6.77 -3.49
C MET A 150 16.24 5.83 -4.61
N MET A 151 15.44 4.82 -4.96
CA MET A 151 15.79 3.90 -6.04
C MET A 151 15.80 4.60 -7.40
N ASP A 152 14.90 5.55 -7.63
CA ASP A 152 14.91 6.36 -8.85
C ASP A 152 16.11 7.31 -8.88
N ASP A 153 16.47 7.90 -7.73
CA ASP A 153 17.67 8.72 -7.62
C ASP A 153 18.94 7.88 -7.90
N ILE A 154 19.05 6.66 -7.36
CA ILE A 154 20.16 5.74 -7.66
C ILE A 154 20.20 5.41 -9.16
N ARG A 155 19.05 5.09 -9.78
CA ARG A 155 18.98 4.79 -11.23
C ARG A 155 19.44 5.95 -12.10
N ASN A 156 19.21 7.18 -11.69
CA ASN A 156 19.62 8.37 -12.44
C ASN A 156 21.12 8.68 -12.31
N HIS A 157 21.79 8.15 -11.31
CA HIS A 157 23.19 8.49 -11.01
C HIS A 157 24.17 7.34 -11.19
N VAL A 158 23.74 6.09 -11.09
CA VAL A 158 24.54 4.89 -11.35
C VAL A 158 24.36 4.49 -12.80
N LYS A 159 25.46 4.38 -13.55
CA LYS A 159 25.44 4.09 -14.98
C LYS A 159 25.47 2.60 -15.27
N ASP A 160 26.22 1.85 -14.50
CA ASP A 160 26.37 0.40 -14.64
C ASP A 160 25.94 -0.31 -13.36
N PHE A 161 24.75 -0.92 -13.38
CA PHE A 161 24.23 -1.71 -12.25
C PHE A 161 24.91 -3.06 -12.05
N SER A 162 25.81 -3.46 -12.94
CA SER A 162 26.69 -4.62 -12.74
C SER A 162 27.99 -4.27 -12.01
N ASP A 163 28.34 -2.97 -11.97
CA ASP A 163 29.51 -2.46 -11.24
C ASP A 163 29.18 -2.22 -9.75
N GLN A 164 29.61 -3.15 -8.91
CA GLN A 164 29.41 -3.05 -7.46
C GLN A 164 30.16 -1.87 -6.82
N GLU A 165 31.29 -1.45 -7.39
CA GLU A 165 32.06 -0.33 -6.86
C GLU A 165 31.34 0.99 -7.12
N GLU A 166 30.77 1.18 -8.31
CA GLU A 166 29.96 2.36 -8.63
C GLU A 166 28.74 2.46 -7.73
N ILE A 167 27.99 1.36 -7.55
CA ILE A 167 26.84 1.30 -6.64
C ILE A 167 27.27 1.65 -5.20
N SER A 168 28.33 1.00 -4.70
CA SER A 168 28.82 1.21 -3.34
C SER A 168 29.27 2.65 -3.11
N ALA A 169 29.96 3.24 -4.08
CA ALA A 169 30.38 4.63 -4.01
C ALA A 169 29.18 5.60 -3.95
N TYR A 170 28.11 5.33 -4.72
CA TYR A 170 26.90 6.17 -4.67
C TYR A 170 26.14 6.01 -3.36
N LEU A 171 25.95 4.79 -2.87
CA LEU A 171 25.33 4.53 -1.57
C LEU A 171 26.11 5.20 -0.42
N SER A 172 27.46 5.21 -0.51
CA SER A 172 28.33 5.92 0.44
C SER A 172 28.04 7.42 0.46
N LYS A 173 27.83 8.07 -0.69
CA LYS A 173 27.43 9.48 -0.76
C LYS A 173 26.09 9.72 -0.08
N ILE A 174 25.09 8.83 -0.24
CA ILE A 174 23.80 8.94 0.46
C ILE A 174 24.02 8.90 1.99
N ILE A 175 24.81 7.93 2.49
CA ILE A 175 25.10 7.77 3.93
C ILE A 175 25.84 8.98 4.49
N HIS A 176 26.76 9.58 3.74
CA HIS A 176 27.50 10.77 4.14
C HIS A 176 26.73 12.07 3.92
N LYS A 177 25.45 12.01 3.55
CA LYS A 177 24.57 13.19 3.35
C LYS A 177 24.97 14.08 2.17
N GLU A 178 25.64 13.52 1.19
CA GLU A 178 26.13 14.22 0.01
C GLU A 178 25.18 14.04 -1.19
N ALA A 179 24.34 13.01 -1.19
CA ALA A 179 23.42 12.69 -2.26
C ALA A 179 21.98 12.46 -1.77
N PHE A 180 21.04 12.35 -2.71
CA PHE A 180 19.62 12.17 -2.47
C PHE A 180 19.04 13.26 -1.55
N ASP A 181 18.34 12.90 -0.48
CA ASP A 181 17.68 13.82 0.45
C ASP A 181 18.60 14.35 1.58
N LYS A 182 19.86 14.02 1.54
CA LYS A 182 20.92 14.44 2.49
C LYS A 182 20.65 14.10 3.97
N LYS A 183 19.80 13.09 4.22
CA LYS A 183 19.52 12.63 5.59
C LYS A 183 20.47 11.56 6.10
N GLY A 184 21.23 10.94 5.20
CA GLY A 184 22.18 9.88 5.54
C GLY A 184 21.49 8.55 5.85
N LEU A 185 20.35 8.28 5.21
CA LEU A 185 19.57 7.06 5.41
C LEU A 185 19.44 6.29 4.12
N ILE A 186 19.63 4.98 4.20
CA ILE A 186 19.25 4.04 3.14
C ILE A 186 17.85 3.55 3.50
N TYR A 187 16.85 4.10 2.82
CA TYR A 187 15.46 3.76 3.08
C TYR A 187 15.16 2.30 2.71
N GLY A 188 14.34 1.63 3.53
CA GLY A 188 14.06 0.21 3.40
C GLY A 188 15.07 -0.70 4.10
N MET A 189 16.16 -0.15 4.64
CA MET A 189 17.17 -0.87 5.42
C MET A 189 17.07 -0.50 6.90
N GLY A 190 17.25 -1.50 7.77
CA GLY A 190 17.10 -1.33 9.22
C GLY A 190 15.64 -1.43 9.69
N HIS A 191 15.47 -1.56 10.99
CA HIS A 191 14.16 -1.68 11.62
C HIS A 191 14.18 -1.10 13.03
N ALA A 192 13.07 -0.46 13.44
CA ALA A 192 12.96 0.16 14.77
C ALA A 192 12.89 -0.87 15.92
N VAL A 193 12.44 -2.09 15.65
CA VAL A 193 12.22 -3.14 16.65
C VAL A 193 13.16 -4.33 16.46
N TYR A 194 13.31 -4.81 15.23
CA TYR A 194 14.13 -5.99 14.95
C TYR A 194 15.61 -5.60 14.77
N THR A 195 16.48 -6.25 15.52
CA THR A 195 17.93 -5.99 15.49
C THR A 195 18.70 -6.84 14.48
N ILE A 196 18.15 -7.99 14.09
CA ILE A 196 18.79 -8.92 13.15
C ILE A 196 18.07 -8.87 11.79
N SER A 197 16.77 -9.18 11.77
CA SER A 197 15.96 -9.21 10.55
C SER A 197 14.48 -9.25 10.92
N ASP A 198 13.63 -8.60 10.11
CA ASP A 198 12.20 -8.81 10.16
C ASP A 198 11.88 -10.22 9.63
N PRO A 199 11.07 -11.03 10.35
CA PRO A 199 10.70 -12.36 9.88
C PRO A 199 10.07 -12.39 8.49
N ARG A 200 9.38 -11.31 8.11
CA ARG A 200 8.73 -11.15 6.79
C ARG A 200 9.75 -11.02 5.66
N GLU A 201 10.89 -10.39 5.92
CA GLU A 201 11.98 -10.25 4.94
C GLU A 201 12.51 -11.61 4.51
N ARG A 202 12.62 -12.60 5.43
CA ARG A 202 13.06 -13.95 5.11
C ARG A 202 12.13 -14.69 4.15
N VAL A 203 10.83 -14.36 4.16
CA VAL A 203 9.85 -14.96 3.23
C VAL A 203 10.01 -14.35 1.84
N TYR A 204 10.27 -13.04 1.76
CA TYR A 204 10.49 -12.37 0.47
C TYR A 204 11.78 -12.77 -0.23
N LYS A 205 12.81 -13.19 0.50
CA LYS A 205 14.08 -13.63 -0.08
C LYS A 205 14.07 -15.03 -0.71
N LYS A 206 13.01 -15.80 -0.52
CA LYS A 206 12.82 -17.13 -1.12
C LYS A 206 12.11 -17.06 -2.46
#